data_74206d0d4b67fa9b4f382df7e132ed4b
#
_entry.id   74206d0d4b67fa9b4f382df7e132ed4b
#
_cell.length_a   1.000
_cell.length_b   1.000
_cell.length_c   1.000
_cell.angle_alpha   90.00
_cell.angle_beta   90.00
_cell.angle_gamma   90.00
#
_symmetry.space_group_name_H-M   'P 1'
#
loop_
_entity.id
_entity.type
_entity.pdbx_description
1 polymer ?
#
loop_
_entity_poly.entity_id
_entity_poly.type
_entity_poly.pdbx_seq_one_letter_code
_entity_poly.pdbx_strand_id
1 'polypeptide(L)'
;MIVEQRTYVLHTGASLADYLMAYEQIGLPAQKPILGGFLGYFVTEFGRQNELNHLWAYADLEDRRVRRAELAKNAQWQECLAIIRPMIMTMENKIMYPTSFSPIRTLPVSIADTHTAFAEELRN
;
A
#
# COMPACT_ATOMS: atom_id res chain seq x y z
N MET A 1 2.21 0.25 -16.55
CA MET A 1 2.15 0.26 -15.07
C MET A 1 0.72 0.49 -14.60
N ILE A 2 0.31 -0.22 -13.57
CA ILE A 2 -0.94 0.02 -12.86
C ILE A 2 -0.64 0.38 -11.40
N VAL A 3 -1.57 1.08 -10.76
CA VAL A 3 -1.51 1.44 -9.34
C VAL A 3 -2.75 0.90 -8.66
N GLU A 4 -2.57 0.10 -7.63
CA GLU A 4 -3.66 -0.36 -6.78
C GLU A 4 -3.75 0.50 -5.53
N GLN A 5 -4.91 1.05 -5.25
CA GLN A 5 -5.24 1.68 -3.97
C GLN A 5 -6.12 0.71 -3.19
N ARG A 6 -5.68 0.37 -1.99
CA ARG A 6 -6.45 -0.46 -1.06
C ARG A 6 -6.90 0.41 0.10
N THR A 7 -8.20 0.37 0.39
CA THR A 7 -8.81 1.15 1.46
C THR A 7 -9.41 0.19 2.49
N TYR A 8 -8.93 0.27 3.71
CA TYR A 8 -9.43 -0.53 4.83
C TYR A 8 -10.05 0.39 5.86
N VAL A 9 -11.15 -0.05 6.47
CA VAL A 9 -11.73 0.61 7.63
C VAL A 9 -11.71 -0.37 8.79
N LEU A 10 -11.10 0.03 9.89
CA LEU A 10 -11.06 -0.80 11.10
C LEU A 10 -12.35 -0.67 11.90
N HIS A 11 -12.68 -1.71 12.67
CA HIS A 11 -13.75 -1.64 13.66
C HIS A 11 -13.45 -0.55 14.67
N THR A 12 -14.48 0.10 15.19
CA THR A 12 -14.35 1.19 16.18
C THR A 12 -13.65 0.74 17.47
N GLY A 13 -13.78 -0.53 17.83
CA GLY A 13 -13.09 -1.11 18.99
C GLY A 13 -11.65 -1.54 18.73
N ALA A 14 -11.18 -1.51 17.49
CA ALA A 14 -9.82 -1.90 17.17
C ALA A 14 -8.85 -0.74 17.44
N SER A 15 -7.65 -1.09 17.89
CA SER A 15 -6.58 -0.11 18.10
C SER A 15 -5.82 0.13 16.80
N LEU A 16 -5.92 1.34 16.26
CA LEU A 16 -5.15 1.76 15.07
C LEU A 16 -3.64 1.64 15.34
N ALA A 17 -3.19 2.03 16.54
CA ALA A 17 -1.79 1.93 16.91
C ALA A 17 -1.29 0.48 16.88
N ASP A 18 -2.09 -0.46 17.37
CA ASP A 18 -1.74 -1.88 17.37
C ASP A 18 -1.71 -2.45 15.95
N TYR A 19 -2.66 -2.03 15.10
CA TYR A 19 -2.66 -2.40 13.68
C TYR A 19 -1.36 -1.94 12.99
N LEU A 20 -1.03 -0.66 13.13
CA LEU A 20 0.14 -0.08 12.50
C LEU A 20 1.44 -0.71 12.99
N MET A 21 1.52 -1.01 14.29
CA MET A 21 2.69 -1.66 14.87
C MET A 21 2.87 -3.07 14.31
N ALA A 22 1.83 -3.88 14.29
CA ALA A 22 1.88 -5.24 13.75
C ALA A 22 2.23 -5.23 12.25
N TYR A 23 1.63 -4.33 11.50
CA TYR A 23 1.89 -4.21 10.07
C TYR A 23 3.34 -3.78 9.80
N GLU A 24 3.82 -2.74 10.47
CA GLU A 24 5.19 -2.22 10.25
C GLU A 24 6.25 -3.25 10.65
N GLN A 25 6.05 -3.94 11.75
CA GLN A 25 7.05 -4.88 12.29
C GLN A 25 7.03 -6.26 11.64
N ILE A 26 5.86 -6.75 11.25
CA ILE A 26 5.69 -8.11 10.75
C ILE A 26 5.30 -8.12 9.27
N GLY A 27 4.25 -7.38 8.92
CA GLY A 27 3.64 -7.44 7.60
C GLY A 27 4.46 -6.78 6.52
N LEU A 28 4.85 -5.52 6.71
CA LEU A 28 5.56 -4.75 5.71
C LEU A 28 6.92 -5.36 5.32
N PRO A 29 7.74 -5.86 6.26
CA PRO A 29 8.99 -6.52 5.90
C PRO A 29 8.82 -7.75 5.01
N ALA A 30 7.70 -8.47 5.13
CA ALA A 30 7.36 -9.59 4.25
C ALA A 30 6.74 -9.11 2.93
N GLN A 31 5.85 -8.15 3.00
CA GLN A 31 5.05 -7.68 1.87
C GLN A 31 5.86 -6.85 0.87
N LYS A 32 6.70 -5.96 1.35
CA LYS A 32 7.42 -4.99 0.52
C LYS A 32 8.33 -5.64 -0.53
N PRO A 33 9.19 -6.63 -0.20
CA PRO A 33 10.02 -7.29 -1.22
C PRO A 33 9.21 -8.11 -2.21
N ILE A 34 8.10 -8.70 -1.79
CA ILE A 34 7.29 -9.57 -2.64
C ILE A 34 6.45 -8.75 -3.61
N LEU A 35 5.76 -7.72 -3.14
CA LEU A 35 4.94 -6.85 -3.99
C LEU A 35 5.77 -5.85 -4.79
N GLY A 36 6.85 -5.34 -4.23
CA GLY A 36 7.84 -4.53 -4.92
C GLY A 36 7.54 -3.04 -5.01
N GLY A 37 6.42 -2.65 -5.59
CA GLY A 37 6.09 -1.26 -5.91
C GLY A 37 5.36 -0.52 -4.79
N PHE A 38 5.90 -0.46 -3.60
CA PHE A 38 5.29 0.28 -2.49
C PHE A 38 5.33 1.79 -2.75
N LEU A 39 4.14 2.42 -2.80
CA LEU A 39 4.02 3.86 -3.02
C LEU A 39 3.73 4.66 -1.75
N GLY A 40 3.05 4.07 -0.79
CA GLY A 40 2.74 4.75 0.46
C GLY A 40 1.61 4.10 1.25
N TYR A 41 1.51 4.49 2.51
CA TYR A 41 0.49 4.02 3.44
C TYR A 41 0.03 5.21 4.28
N PHE A 42 -1.27 5.51 4.25
CA PHE A 42 -1.82 6.74 4.80
C PHE A 42 -2.96 6.44 5.76
N VAL A 43 -3.04 7.21 6.84
CA VAL A 43 -4.14 7.19 7.79
C VAL A 43 -4.99 8.43 7.56
N THR A 44 -6.31 8.28 7.52
CA THR A 44 -7.24 9.40 7.36
C THR A 44 -7.34 10.18 8.66
N GLU A 45 -7.00 11.48 8.64
CA GLU A 45 -7.16 12.39 9.77
C GLU A 45 -8.58 12.93 9.83
N PHE A 46 -9.05 13.54 8.73
CA PHE A 46 -10.42 14.01 8.58
C PHE A 46 -11.10 13.26 7.45
N GLY A 47 -12.32 12.81 7.69
CA GLY A 47 -13.09 11.99 6.79
C GLY A 47 -13.58 10.75 7.53
N ARG A 48 -13.54 9.58 6.87
CA ARG A 48 -13.98 8.34 7.50
C ARG A 48 -13.00 7.91 8.58
N GLN A 49 -13.50 7.72 9.80
CA GLN A 49 -12.65 7.35 10.94
C GLN A 49 -12.12 5.93 10.80
N ASN A 50 -10.90 5.71 11.30
CA ASN A 50 -10.20 4.41 11.25
C ASN A 50 -9.95 3.90 9.83
N GLU A 51 -9.90 4.81 8.86
CA GLU A 51 -9.64 4.48 7.46
C GLU A 51 -8.15 4.54 7.17
N LEU A 52 -7.68 3.49 6.47
CA LEU A 52 -6.32 3.35 6.00
C LEU A 52 -6.34 3.25 4.47
N ASN A 53 -5.42 3.95 3.82
CA ASN A 53 -5.24 3.89 2.37
C ASN A 53 -3.79 3.55 2.06
N HIS A 54 -3.57 2.53 1.24
CA HIS A 54 -2.21 2.22 0.79
C HIS A 54 -2.19 1.92 -0.70
N LEU A 55 -1.05 2.23 -1.31
CA LEU A 55 -0.88 2.20 -2.75
C LEU A 55 0.31 1.34 -3.14
N TRP A 56 0.10 0.52 -4.15
CA TRP A 56 1.09 -0.41 -4.69
C TRP A 56 1.09 -0.34 -6.21
N ALA A 57 2.28 -0.31 -6.81
CA ALA A 57 2.43 -0.31 -8.26
C ALA A 57 2.85 -1.68 -8.75
N TYR A 58 2.33 -2.07 -9.91
CA TYR A 58 2.67 -3.31 -10.61
C TYR A 58 2.86 -3.00 -12.10
N ALA A 59 3.59 -3.86 -12.80
CA ALA A 59 3.76 -3.72 -14.24
C ALA A 59 2.40 -3.83 -14.96
N ASP A 60 1.60 -4.83 -14.59
CA ASP A 60 0.28 -5.11 -15.13
C ASP A 60 -0.52 -5.98 -14.14
N LEU A 61 -1.72 -6.40 -14.53
CA LEU A 61 -2.57 -7.24 -13.70
C LEU A 61 -1.98 -8.64 -13.48
N GLU A 62 -1.27 -9.17 -14.45
CA GLU A 62 -0.63 -10.49 -14.31
C GLU A 62 0.54 -10.44 -13.32
N ASP A 63 1.36 -9.39 -13.37
CA ASP A 63 2.42 -9.14 -12.39
C ASP A 63 1.83 -9.07 -10.97
N ARG A 64 0.74 -8.32 -10.81
CA ARG A 64 0.01 -8.25 -9.54
C ARG A 64 -0.46 -9.62 -9.08
N ARG A 65 -1.07 -10.40 -9.98
CA ARG A 65 -1.59 -11.73 -9.65
C ARG A 65 -0.47 -12.65 -9.13
N VAL A 66 0.64 -12.69 -9.83
CA VAL A 66 1.80 -13.53 -9.48
C VAL A 66 2.36 -13.13 -8.11
N ARG A 67 2.58 -11.83 -7.91
CA ARG A 67 3.16 -11.33 -6.64
C ARG A 67 2.23 -11.55 -5.46
N ARG A 68 0.93 -11.34 -5.64
CA ARG A 68 -0.03 -11.58 -4.56
C ARG A 68 -0.18 -13.06 -4.23
N ALA A 69 -0.04 -13.95 -5.22
CA ALA A 69 -0.02 -15.39 -4.99
C ALA A 69 1.21 -15.81 -4.16
N GLU A 70 2.37 -15.22 -4.43
CA GLU A 70 3.57 -15.45 -3.63
C GLU A 70 3.41 -14.93 -2.20
N LEU A 71 2.82 -13.75 -2.04
CA LEU A 71 2.55 -13.18 -0.72
C LEU A 71 1.65 -14.09 0.11
N ALA A 72 0.62 -14.67 -0.50
CA ALA A 72 -0.33 -15.56 0.18
C ALA A 72 0.36 -16.80 0.77
N LYS A 73 1.48 -17.23 0.20
CA LYS A 73 2.26 -18.38 0.70
C LYS A 73 3.27 -18.02 1.78
N ASN A 74 3.51 -16.72 2.01
CA ASN A 74 4.54 -16.28 2.95
C ASN A 74 4.08 -16.45 4.39
N ALA A 75 4.85 -17.20 5.19
CA ALA A 75 4.49 -17.50 6.57
C ALA A 75 4.45 -16.26 7.47
N GLN A 76 5.39 -15.33 7.29
CA GLN A 76 5.44 -14.09 8.07
C GLN A 76 4.25 -13.20 7.74
N TRP A 77 3.84 -13.13 6.47
CA TRP A 77 2.64 -12.41 6.07
C TRP A 77 1.39 -13.03 6.71
N GLN A 78 1.29 -14.35 6.74
CA GLN A 78 0.18 -15.05 7.40
C GLN A 78 0.14 -14.77 8.91
N GLU A 79 1.29 -14.66 9.55
CA GLU A 79 1.40 -14.26 10.96
C GLU A 79 0.82 -12.86 11.19
N CYS A 80 1.17 -11.91 10.32
CA CYS A 80 0.61 -10.56 10.38
C CYS A 80 -0.90 -10.56 10.16
N LEU A 81 -1.39 -11.26 9.15
CA LEU A 81 -2.82 -11.36 8.84
C LEU A 81 -3.63 -11.91 10.01
N ALA A 82 -3.09 -12.87 10.75
CA ALA A 82 -3.77 -13.41 11.93
C ALA A 82 -4.03 -12.32 12.99
N ILE A 83 -3.16 -11.31 13.04
CA ILE A 83 -3.29 -10.19 13.99
C ILE A 83 -4.20 -9.10 13.43
N ILE A 84 -3.96 -8.65 12.19
CA ILE A 84 -4.63 -7.45 11.66
C ILE A 84 -5.98 -7.74 11.02
N ARG A 85 -6.21 -8.92 10.43
CA ARG A 85 -7.46 -9.22 9.73
C ARG A 85 -8.70 -9.09 10.64
N PRO A 86 -8.68 -9.58 11.91
CA PRO A 86 -9.83 -9.39 12.80
C PRO A 86 -10.15 -7.94 13.12
N MET A 87 -9.20 -7.01 12.94
CA MET A 87 -9.40 -5.59 13.19
C MET A 87 -10.13 -4.89 12.05
N ILE A 88 -10.17 -5.49 10.86
CA ILE A 88 -10.69 -4.86 9.64
C ILE A 88 -12.19 -5.11 9.53
N MET A 89 -12.95 -4.02 9.40
CA MET A 89 -14.40 -4.06 9.17
C MET A 89 -14.73 -4.12 7.69
N THR A 90 -14.11 -3.27 6.86
CA THR A 90 -14.33 -3.24 5.41
C THR A 90 -13.01 -3.15 4.66
N MET A 91 -12.99 -3.75 3.47
CA MET A 91 -11.86 -3.71 2.54
C MET A 91 -12.39 -3.36 1.16
N GLU A 92 -11.74 -2.41 0.52
CA GLU A 92 -12.01 -2.02 -0.87
C GLU A 92 -10.68 -1.91 -1.61
N ASN A 93 -10.72 -2.07 -2.91
CA ASN A 93 -9.57 -1.78 -3.76
C ASN A 93 -10.01 -1.24 -5.11
N LYS A 94 -9.14 -0.50 -5.74
CA LYS A 94 -9.32 -0.05 -7.11
C LYS A 94 -7.99 -0.07 -7.85
N ILE A 95 -8.08 -0.31 -9.15
CA ILE A 95 -6.93 -0.30 -10.05
C ILE A 95 -7.00 0.99 -10.87
N MET A 96 -5.88 1.71 -10.91
CA MET A 96 -5.76 2.98 -11.61
C MET A 96 -4.61 2.91 -12.60
N TYR A 97 -4.71 3.71 -13.65
CA TYR A 97 -3.62 3.92 -14.61
C TYR A 97 -3.07 5.32 -14.42
N PRO A 98 -1.73 5.47 -14.35
CA PRO A 98 -1.15 6.81 -14.29
C PRO A 98 -1.38 7.55 -15.61
N THR A 99 -1.63 8.85 -15.50
CA THR A 99 -1.68 9.72 -16.67
C THR A 99 -0.28 9.94 -17.23
N SER A 100 -0.19 10.43 -18.48
CA SER A 100 1.11 10.73 -19.09
C SER A 100 1.89 11.82 -18.37
N PHE A 101 1.20 12.66 -17.60
CA PHE A 101 1.80 13.76 -16.82
C PHE A 101 1.93 13.44 -15.32
N SER A 102 1.59 12.21 -14.89
CA SER A 102 1.78 11.83 -13.48
C SER A 102 3.27 11.69 -13.18
N PRO A 103 3.78 12.27 -12.07
CA PRO A 103 5.17 12.06 -11.66
C PRO A 103 5.48 10.58 -11.36
N ILE A 104 4.49 9.82 -10.90
CA ILE A 104 4.60 8.37 -10.69
C ILE A 104 3.91 7.69 -11.88
N ARG A 105 4.69 7.17 -12.83
CA ARG A 105 4.13 6.58 -14.06
C ARG A 105 4.92 5.42 -14.65
N THR A 106 6.11 5.13 -14.12
CA THR A 106 6.98 4.04 -14.61
C THR A 106 7.58 3.26 -13.46
N LEU A 107 7.92 2.01 -13.70
CA LEU A 107 8.66 1.18 -12.75
C LEU A 107 10.15 1.15 -13.12
N PRO A 108 11.05 1.02 -12.15
CA PRO A 108 10.79 1.04 -10.71
C PRO A 108 10.40 2.44 -10.21
N VAL A 109 9.57 2.49 -9.17
CA VAL A 109 9.22 3.76 -8.52
C VAL A 109 10.28 4.08 -7.48
N SER A 110 10.83 5.30 -7.54
CA SER A 110 11.83 5.79 -6.61
C SER A 110 11.32 7.03 -5.88
N ILE A 111 11.45 7.03 -4.56
CA ILE A 111 11.12 8.21 -3.75
C ILE A 111 12.07 9.37 -4.10
N ALA A 112 13.33 9.05 -4.40
CA ALA A 112 14.31 10.07 -4.79
C ALA A 112 13.91 10.76 -6.10
N ASP A 113 13.44 10.00 -7.09
CA ASP A 113 12.99 10.54 -8.38
C ASP A 113 11.75 11.43 -8.21
N THR A 114 10.75 10.95 -7.45
CA THR A 114 9.55 11.73 -7.15
C THR A 114 9.89 13.00 -6.37
N HIS A 115 10.76 12.92 -5.41
CA HIS A 115 11.18 14.07 -4.60
C HIS A 115 11.94 15.10 -5.43
N THR A 116 12.83 14.66 -6.31
CA THR A 116 13.60 15.55 -7.18
C THR A 116 12.67 16.29 -8.15
N ALA A 117 11.74 15.59 -8.79
CA ALA A 117 10.76 16.21 -9.69
C ALA A 117 9.92 17.26 -8.98
N PHE A 118 9.46 16.97 -7.77
CA PHE A 118 8.69 17.92 -6.96
C PHE A 118 9.51 19.14 -6.56
N ALA A 119 10.76 18.94 -6.17
CA ALA A 119 11.67 20.03 -5.80
C ALA A 119 11.95 20.95 -7.00
N GLU A 120 12.09 20.40 -8.21
CA GLU A 120 12.29 21.16 -9.43
C GLU A 120 11.06 22.01 -9.76
N GLU A 121 9.86 21.48 -9.63
CA GLU A 121 8.60 22.23 -9.83
C GLU A 121 8.50 23.41 -8.88
N LEU A 122 8.87 23.25 -7.63
CA LEU A 122 8.84 24.34 -6.64
C LEU A 122 9.85 25.44 -6.90
N ARG A 123 10.92 25.18 -7.66
CA ARG A 123 11.93 26.19 -8.02
C ARG A 123 11.54 27.04 -9.23
N ASN A 124 10.62 26.58 -10.02
CA ASN A 124 10.11 27.25 -11.21
C ASN A 124 8.84 28.05 -10.88
#